data_5a4c448087007695b0df6dcf8e8da9c0
#
_entry.id   5a4c448087007695b0df6dcf8e8da9c0
#
_cell.length_a   1.000
_cell.length_b   1.000
_cell.length_c   1.000
_cell.angle_alpha   90.00
_cell.angle_beta   90.00
_cell.angle_gamma   90.00
#
_symmetry.space_group_name_H-M   'P 1'
#
loop_
_entity.id
_entity.type
_entity.pdbx_description
1 polymer ?
#
loop_
_entity_poly.entity_id
_entity_poly.type
_entity_poly.pdbx_seq_one_letter_code
_entity_poly.pdbx_strand_id
1 'polypeptide(L)'
;LEALFEPAENVGYVEKSWQKDGRWLPASGGHWDRTAGQLIELLSKCEGDIGKVIGDYDPAAGAWIRFNPLDGHGCRNENVTEYRYALVESDGLELEKQNAIIHQLELPCAALVYSGKKSLHAIVRVDAPDYAEYRKRVDYLYSVCQKNGLVLDQACRNPSRLSRMPGALRDGQKQYLLETNIGKTGWEEWKDWIEAATDDLPDTENLASVWDNLPPLA
;
A
#
# COMPACT_ATOMS: atom_id res chain seq x y z
N LEU A 1 -2.77 -6.97 -8.53
CA LEU A 1 -3.24 -6.04 -9.55
C LEU A 1 -4.77 -6.00 -9.59
N GLU A 2 -5.46 -7.13 -9.72
CA GLU A 2 -6.93 -7.24 -9.81
C GLU A 2 -7.68 -6.54 -8.65
N ALA A 3 -7.07 -6.43 -7.46
CA ALA A 3 -7.68 -5.74 -6.33
C ALA A 3 -7.61 -4.21 -6.42
N LEU A 4 -6.78 -3.67 -7.31
CA LEU A 4 -6.49 -2.23 -7.38
C LEU A 4 -6.86 -1.58 -8.71
N PHE A 5 -6.86 -2.33 -9.81
CA PHE A 5 -6.94 -1.78 -11.16
C PHE A 5 -7.97 -2.50 -12.01
N GLU A 6 -8.61 -1.73 -12.89
CA GLU A 6 -9.34 -2.27 -14.02
C GLU A 6 -8.34 -2.73 -15.12
N PRO A 7 -8.68 -3.73 -15.95
CA PRO A 7 -7.74 -4.30 -16.93
C PRO A 7 -7.14 -3.30 -17.92
N ALA A 8 -7.85 -2.23 -18.26
CA ALA A 8 -7.42 -1.21 -19.23
C ALA A 8 -6.57 -0.09 -18.63
N GLU A 9 -6.43 -0.03 -17.30
CA GLU A 9 -5.71 1.05 -16.63
C GLU A 9 -4.20 0.84 -16.63
N ASN A 10 -3.46 1.92 -16.84
CA ASN A 10 -2.01 1.89 -16.80
C ASN A 10 -1.49 1.84 -15.35
N VAL A 11 -0.52 0.95 -15.14
CA VAL A 11 0.10 0.69 -13.84
C VAL A 11 1.53 1.22 -13.83
N GLY A 12 1.86 2.05 -12.85
CA GLY A 12 3.22 2.49 -12.62
C GLY A 12 4.02 1.51 -11.78
N TYR A 13 5.25 1.17 -12.18
CA TYR A 13 6.16 0.36 -11.34
C TYR A 13 7.62 0.76 -11.56
N VAL A 14 8.47 0.41 -10.59
CA VAL A 14 9.90 0.75 -10.59
C VAL A 14 10.69 -0.49 -10.15
N GLU A 15 11.57 -0.97 -11.03
CA GLU A 15 12.50 -2.07 -10.76
C GLU A 15 13.90 -1.57 -10.42
N LYS A 16 14.29 -0.42 -10.95
CA LYS A 16 15.63 0.14 -10.69
C LYS A 16 15.70 0.84 -9.34
N SER A 17 16.85 0.74 -8.72
CA SER A 17 17.11 1.32 -7.40
C SER A 17 18.52 1.92 -7.33
N TRP A 18 18.74 2.76 -6.32
CA TRP A 18 20.04 3.32 -5.99
C TRP A 18 20.18 3.43 -4.47
N GLN A 19 21.41 3.49 -3.98
CA GLN A 19 21.68 3.60 -2.55
C GLN A 19 21.95 5.05 -2.14
N LYS A 20 21.38 5.43 -0.99
CA LYS A 20 21.71 6.67 -0.28
C LYS A 20 21.77 6.36 1.22
N ASP A 21 22.87 6.70 1.85
CA ASP A 21 23.06 6.55 3.31
C ASP A 21 22.72 5.13 3.81
N GLY A 22 23.11 4.09 3.06
CA GLY A 22 22.84 2.70 3.36
C GLY A 22 21.38 2.25 3.13
N ARG A 23 20.53 3.10 2.54
CA ARG A 23 19.14 2.79 2.20
C ARG A 23 18.94 2.65 0.71
N TRP A 24 18.19 1.64 0.31
CA TRP A 24 17.74 1.48 -1.06
C TRP A 24 16.52 2.37 -1.34
N LEU A 25 16.61 3.16 -2.40
CA LEU A 25 15.53 4.04 -2.88
C LEU A 25 15.17 3.65 -4.31
N PRO A 26 13.88 3.78 -4.71
CA PRO A 26 13.49 3.59 -6.10
C PRO A 26 14.14 4.67 -6.98
N ALA A 27 14.51 4.29 -8.19
CA ALA A 27 14.93 5.25 -9.20
C ALA A 27 13.77 6.20 -9.55
N SER A 28 14.10 7.41 -10.00
CA SER A 28 13.10 8.34 -10.51
C SER A 28 12.49 7.80 -11.81
N GLY A 29 11.18 7.94 -11.97
CA GLY A 29 10.46 7.47 -13.16
C GLY A 29 9.93 6.05 -12.99
N GLY A 30 10.52 5.09 -13.69
CA GLY A 30 10.02 3.71 -13.82
C GLY A 30 9.20 3.53 -15.08
N HIS A 31 8.28 2.57 -15.06
CA HIS A 31 7.39 2.23 -16.17
C HIS A 31 5.96 2.68 -15.88
N TRP A 32 5.22 3.07 -16.91
CA TRP A 32 3.83 3.54 -16.83
C TRP A 32 3.02 3.29 -18.11
N ASP A 33 3.57 2.48 -19.01
CA ASP A 33 3.08 2.24 -20.37
C ASP A 33 2.36 0.90 -20.54
N ARG A 34 2.25 0.10 -19.46
CA ARG A 34 1.57 -1.20 -19.48
C ARG A 34 0.26 -1.14 -18.69
N THR A 35 -0.76 -1.76 -19.27
CA THR A 35 -2.04 -1.90 -18.57
C THR A 35 -2.00 -3.03 -17.54
N ALA A 36 -2.92 -2.98 -16.58
CA ALA A 36 -3.07 -4.02 -15.57
C ALA A 36 -3.35 -5.39 -16.21
N GLY A 37 -4.21 -5.45 -17.24
CA GLY A 37 -4.49 -6.68 -17.97
C GLY A 37 -3.25 -7.28 -18.63
N GLN A 38 -2.42 -6.44 -19.28
CA GLN A 38 -1.15 -6.90 -19.86
C GLN A 38 -0.19 -7.45 -18.80
N LEU A 39 -0.07 -6.75 -17.66
CA LEU A 39 0.79 -7.20 -16.56
C LEU A 39 0.28 -8.51 -15.94
N ILE A 40 -1.03 -8.65 -15.73
CA ILE A 40 -1.64 -9.89 -15.19
C ILE A 40 -1.35 -11.06 -16.13
N GLU A 41 -1.54 -10.88 -17.44
CA GLU A 41 -1.26 -11.91 -18.43
C GLU A 41 0.22 -12.35 -18.40
N LEU A 42 1.16 -11.39 -18.38
CA LEU A 42 2.59 -11.68 -18.32
C LEU A 42 2.99 -12.36 -17.00
N LEU A 43 2.48 -11.84 -15.87
CA LEU A 43 2.78 -12.39 -14.54
C LEU A 43 2.23 -13.81 -14.36
N SER A 44 1.10 -14.16 -14.98
CA SER A 44 0.55 -15.53 -14.94
C SER A 44 1.47 -16.55 -15.60
N LYS A 45 2.37 -16.11 -16.49
CA LYS A 45 3.29 -16.93 -17.28
C LYS A 45 4.74 -16.89 -16.78
N CYS A 46 5.04 -16.08 -15.75
CA CYS A 46 6.43 -15.86 -15.32
C CYS A 46 7.00 -16.93 -14.38
N GLU A 47 6.24 -17.98 -14.04
CA GLU A 47 6.67 -19.09 -13.18
C GLU A 47 7.23 -18.64 -11.82
N GLY A 48 6.69 -17.54 -11.28
CA GLY A 48 7.11 -16.95 -10.01
C GLY A 48 8.33 -16.02 -10.10
N ASP A 49 8.97 -15.92 -11.25
CA ASP A 49 10.06 -14.97 -11.51
C ASP A 49 9.51 -13.68 -12.11
N ILE A 50 9.11 -12.74 -11.26
CA ILE A 50 8.56 -11.46 -11.71
C ILE A 50 9.57 -10.61 -12.48
N GLY A 51 10.88 -10.85 -12.32
CA GLY A 51 11.93 -10.15 -13.09
C GLY A 51 11.78 -10.34 -14.60
N LYS A 52 11.28 -11.49 -15.05
CA LYS A 52 10.95 -11.75 -16.47
C LYS A 52 9.90 -10.76 -17.02
N VAL A 53 9.12 -10.13 -16.16
CA VAL A 53 8.02 -9.23 -16.55
C VAL A 53 8.37 -7.77 -16.30
N ILE A 54 8.84 -7.45 -15.08
CA ILE A 54 9.11 -6.06 -14.69
C ILE A 54 10.52 -5.58 -15.06
N GLY A 55 11.40 -6.49 -15.46
CA GLY A 55 12.82 -6.24 -15.70
C GLY A 55 13.71 -6.63 -14.53
N ASP A 56 15.02 -6.61 -14.77
CA ASP A 56 16.01 -6.95 -13.74
C ASP A 56 16.01 -5.90 -12.62
N TYR A 57 15.69 -6.34 -11.42
CA TYR A 57 15.75 -5.54 -10.20
C TYR A 57 16.83 -6.07 -9.25
N ASP A 58 17.34 -5.20 -8.37
CA ASP A 58 18.30 -5.63 -7.35
C ASP A 58 17.53 -6.37 -6.21
N PRO A 59 17.83 -7.68 -5.96
CA PRO A 59 17.18 -8.47 -4.92
C PRO A 59 17.49 -7.99 -3.48
N ALA A 60 18.47 -7.11 -3.29
CA ALA A 60 18.66 -6.44 -2.00
C ALA A 60 17.71 -5.24 -1.82
N ALA A 61 17.29 -4.63 -2.91
CA ALA A 61 16.42 -3.46 -2.90
C ALA A 61 14.92 -3.79 -2.98
N GLY A 62 14.57 -4.80 -3.77
CA GLY A 62 13.21 -5.13 -4.15
C GLY A 62 12.67 -4.26 -5.29
N ALA A 63 11.38 -4.35 -5.54
CA ALA A 63 10.68 -3.55 -6.54
C ALA A 63 9.48 -2.81 -5.93
N TRP A 64 8.97 -1.85 -6.68
CA TRP A 64 7.88 -0.97 -6.22
C TRP A 64 6.79 -0.86 -7.27
N ILE A 65 5.56 -0.60 -6.80
CA ILE A 65 4.37 -0.40 -7.61
C ILE A 65 3.60 0.84 -7.13
N ARG A 66 3.01 1.61 -8.04
CA ARG A 66 2.00 2.62 -7.73
C ARG A 66 0.65 1.96 -7.63
N PHE A 67 -0.18 2.44 -6.73
CA PHE A 67 -1.48 1.83 -6.42
C PHE A 67 -2.67 2.60 -7.03
N ASN A 68 -2.46 3.80 -7.58
CA ASN A 68 -3.45 4.53 -8.35
C ASN A 68 -3.13 4.46 -9.85
N PRO A 69 -4.16 4.44 -10.73
CA PRO A 69 -3.97 4.37 -12.17
C PRO A 69 -3.35 5.63 -12.74
N LEU A 70 -2.63 5.47 -13.84
CA LEU A 70 -1.91 6.53 -14.54
C LEU A 70 -2.47 6.75 -15.95
N ASP A 71 -2.20 7.95 -16.51
CA ASP A 71 -2.63 8.35 -17.86
C ASP A 71 -1.76 7.77 -19.01
N GLY A 72 -0.69 7.03 -18.67
CA GLY A 72 0.25 6.48 -19.66
C GLY A 72 1.27 7.48 -20.20
N HIS A 73 1.34 8.70 -19.67
CA HIS A 73 2.27 9.75 -20.11
C HIS A 73 3.35 10.08 -19.07
N GLY A 74 3.22 9.53 -17.87
CA GLY A 74 4.17 9.75 -16.78
C GLY A 74 3.76 9.07 -15.50
N CYS A 75 4.46 9.43 -14.40
CA CYS A 75 4.27 8.78 -13.10
C CYS A 75 4.23 9.77 -11.92
N ARG A 76 3.99 11.04 -12.20
CA ARG A 76 3.86 12.09 -11.18
C ARG A 76 2.40 12.22 -10.72
N ASN A 77 2.15 13.11 -9.76
CA ASN A 77 0.79 13.33 -9.26
C ASN A 77 -0.18 13.79 -10.36
N GLU A 78 0.28 14.61 -11.30
CA GLU A 78 -0.51 15.08 -12.44
C GLU A 78 -0.87 13.98 -13.45
N ASN A 79 -0.18 12.83 -13.41
CA ASN A 79 -0.47 11.69 -14.27
C ASN A 79 -1.45 10.69 -13.63
N VAL A 80 -1.83 10.88 -12.36
CA VAL A 80 -2.82 10.04 -11.69
C VAL A 80 -4.21 10.39 -12.21
N THR A 81 -4.91 9.40 -12.74
CA THR A 81 -6.23 9.58 -13.35
C THR A 81 -7.38 9.44 -12.36
N GLU A 82 -7.20 8.66 -11.29
CA GLU A 82 -8.19 8.45 -10.25
C GLU A 82 -7.53 8.37 -8.87
N TYR A 83 -8.16 9.01 -7.90
CA TYR A 83 -7.67 9.14 -6.53
C TYR A 83 -8.36 8.14 -5.61
N ARG A 84 -8.20 6.83 -5.91
CA ARG A 84 -8.88 5.74 -5.20
C ARG A 84 -8.23 5.39 -3.88
N TYR A 85 -6.89 5.42 -3.82
CA TYR A 85 -6.15 4.81 -2.72
C TYR A 85 -5.11 5.74 -2.12
N ALA A 86 -4.89 5.58 -0.81
CA ALA A 86 -3.78 6.15 -0.06
C ALA A 86 -2.94 5.04 0.58
N LEU A 87 -1.66 5.33 0.85
CA LEU A 87 -0.76 4.41 1.53
C LEU A 87 -0.72 4.74 3.04
N VAL A 88 -1.03 3.74 3.87
CA VAL A 88 -0.73 3.75 5.30
C VAL A 88 0.47 2.85 5.53
N GLU A 89 1.58 3.42 5.99
CA GLU A 89 2.85 2.74 6.25
C GLU A 89 3.44 3.25 7.57
N SER A 90 3.89 2.32 8.41
CA SER A 90 4.57 2.63 9.66
C SER A 90 5.87 1.85 9.76
N ASP A 91 6.98 2.56 9.94
CA ASP A 91 8.31 1.97 10.15
C ASP A 91 8.70 1.86 11.64
N GLY A 92 7.88 2.41 12.53
CA GLY A 92 8.19 2.61 13.94
C GLY A 92 7.60 1.58 14.90
N LEU A 93 6.81 0.62 14.41
CA LEU A 93 6.13 -0.40 15.22
C LEU A 93 6.49 -1.80 14.73
N GLU A 94 6.37 -2.79 15.64
CA GLU A 94 6.42 -4.20 15.27
C GLU A 94 5.29 -4.58 14.30
N LEU A 95 5.52 -5.55 13.41
CA LEU A 95 4.57 -5.92 12.34
C LEU A 95 3.21 -6.34 12.88
N GLU A 96 3.21 -7.10 13.97
CA GLU A 96 2.00 -7.56 14.66
C GLU A 96 1.16 -6.37 15.12
N LYS A 97 1.80 -5.33 15.68
CA LYS A 97 1.11 -4.10 16.13
C LYS A 97 0.53 -3.33 14.95
N GLN A 98 1.31 -3.21 13.87
CA GLN A 98 0.80 -2.58 12.65
C GLN A 98 -0.45 -3.31 12.16
N ASN A 99 -0.38 -4.65 12.06
CA ASN A 99 -1.48 -5.48 11.61
C ASN A 99 -2.72 -5.34 12.51
N ALA A 100 -2.54 -5.43 13.82
CA ALA A 100 -3.63 -5.30 14.78
C ALA A 100 -4.35 -3.96 14.65
N ILE A 101 -3.62 -2.85 14.59
CA ILE A 101 -4.22 -1.52 14.48
C ILE A 101 -4.98 -1.36 13.15
N ILE A 102 -4.42 -1.87 12.04
CA ILE A 102 -5.08 -1.84 10.74
C ILE A 102 -6.45 -2.53 10.80
N HIS A 103 -6.52 -3.72 11.40
CA HIS A 103 -7.76 -4.48 11.55
C HIS A 103 -8.71 -3.85 12.57
N GLN A 104 -8.18 -3.40 13.73
CA GLN A 104 -9.00 -2.75 14.77
C GLN A 104 -9.68 -1.47 14.27
N LEU A 105 -8.98 -0.71 13.43
CA LEU A 105 -9.54 0.49 12.81
C LEU A 105 -10.47 0.18 11.63
N GLU A 106 -10.70 -1.09 11.31
CA GLU A 106 -11.54 -1.49 10.17
C GLU A 106 -11.19 -0.71 8.89
N LEU A 107 -9.89 -0.40 8.70
CA LEU A 107 -9.46 0.38 7.54
C LEU A 107 -9.98 -0.26 6.25
N PRO A 108 -10.58 0.51 5.32
CA PRO A 108 -11.09 -0.02 4.07
C PRO A 108 -9.94 -0.37 3.12
N CYS A 109 -9.17 -1.40 3.51
CA CYS A 109 -7.92 -1.75 2.87
C CYS A 109 -8.16 -2.63 1.65
N ALA A 110 -7.81 -2.15 0.46
CA ALA A 110 -7.89 -2.91 -0.78
C ALA A 110 -6.84 -4.01 -0.86
N ALA A 111 -5.63 -3.73 -0.34
CA ALA A 111 -4.53 -4.69 -0.30
C ALA A 111 -3.60 -4.39 0.87
N LEU A 112 -3.20 -5.42 1.60
CA LEU A 112 -2.18 -5.37 2.65
C LEU A 112 -0.92 -6.10 2.16
N VAL A 113 0.21 -5.40 2.13
CA VAL A 113 1.47 -5.89 1.58
C VAL A 113 2.55 -5.88 2.65
N TYR A 114 3.22 -7.00 2.85
CA TYR A 114 4.45 -7.08 3.64
C TYR A 114 5.63 -6.53 2.81
N SER A 115 6.34 -5.58 3.35
CA SER A 115 7.41 -4.86 2.64
C SER A 115 8.71 -5.66 2.44
N GLY A 116 8.79 -6.88 2.98
CA GLY A 116 10.00 -7.70 3.01
C GLY A 116 10.96 -7.32 4.15
N LYS A 117 10.60 -6.40 5.06
CA LYS A 117 11.41 -6.04 6.25
C LYS A 117 10.53 -5.77 7.46
N LYS A 118 10.27 -4.50 7.78
CA LYS A 118 9.72 -4.06 9.07
C LYS A 118 8.39 -3.32 8.96
N SER A 119 7.83 -3.19 7.77
CA SER A 119 6.57 -2.47 7.59
C SER A 119 5.54 -3.25 6.80
N LEU A 120 4.27 -2.99 7.15
CA LEU A 120 3.11 -3.31 6.35
C LEU A 120 2.70 -2.08 5.54
N HIS A 121 2.32 -2.29 4.31
CA HIS A 121 1.77 -1.29 3.42
C HIS A 121 0.28 -1.56 3.25
N ALA A 122 -0.55 -0.84 3.96
CA ALA A 122 -2.00 -0.89 3.76
C ALA A 122 -2.38 0.11 2.67
N ILE A 123 -2.92 -0.40 1.57
CA ILE A 123 -3.43 0.39 0.45
C ILE A 123 -4.93 0.60 0.72
N VAL A 124 -5.26 1.79 1.24
CA VAL A 124 -6.57 2.13 1.82
C VAL A 124 -7.42 2.88 0.82
N ARG A 125 -8.68 2.48 0.64
CA ARG A 125 -9.65 3.19 -0.21
C ARG A 125 -9.99 4.54 0.39
N VAL A 126 -9.79 5.58 -0.40
CA VAL A 126 -10.20 6.96 -0.08
C VAL A 126 -11.21 7.49 -1.08
N ASP A 127 -11.30 6.89 -2.27
CA ASP A 127 -12.29 7.11 -3.32
C ASP A 127 -12.65 8.60 -3.55
N ALA A 128 -11.64 9.44 -3.64
CA ALA A 128 -11.82 10.87 -3.72
C ALA A 128 -12.13 11.32 -5.17
N PRO A 129 -13.08 12.24 -5.38
CA PRO A 129 -13.46 12.70 -6.72
C PRO A 129 -12.42 13.59 -7.38
N ASP A 130 -11.54 14.23 -6.59
CA ASP A 130 -10.49 15.11 -7.07
C ASP A 130 -9.31 15.18 -6.10
N TYR A 131 -8.24 15.87 -6.51
CA TYR A 131 -7.02 15.98 -5.70
C TYR A 131 -7.22 16.76 -4.39
N ALA A 132 -8.07 17.77 -4.37
CA ALA A 132 -8.31 18.57 -3.17
C ALA A 132 -9.03 17.73 -2.09
N GLU A 133 -10.02 16.96 -2.50
CA GLU A 133 -10.72 16.02 -1.62
C GLU A 133 -9.80 14.85 -1.21
N TYR A 134 -8.98 14.33 -2.13
CA TYR A 134 -7.96 13.32 -1.80
C TYR A 134 -7.08 13.78 -0.64
N ARG A 135 -6.57 15.00 -0.68
CA ARG A 135 -5.72 15.56 0.38
C ARG A 135 -6.44 15.60 1.73
N LYS A 136 -7.70 16.03 1.75
CA LYS A 136 -8.51 16.07 2.98
C LYS A 136 -8.74 14.68 3.55
N ARG A 137 -9.12 13.71 2.69
CA ARG A 137 -9.37 12.31 3.11
C ARG A 137 -8.10 11.66 3.65
N VAL A 138 -6.96 11.88 3.00
CA VAL A 138 -5.66 11.38 3.47
C VAL A 138 -5.27 12.01 4.81
N ASP A 139 -5.46 13.33 4.97
CA ASP A 139 -5.15 14.02 6.22
C ASP A 139 -6.04 13.53 7.38
N TYR A 140 -7.33 13.28 7.11
CA TYR A 140 -8.26 12.68 8.08
C TYR A 140 -7.84 11.24 8.44
N LEU A 141 -7.62 10.37 7.44
CA LEU A 141 -7.13 8.99 7.62
C LEU A 141 -5.87 8.95 8.50
N TYR A 142 -4.89 9.81 8.19
CA TYR A 142 -3.65 9.88 8.95
C TYR A 142 -3.86 10.33 10.38
N SER A 143 -4.76 11.29 10.61
CA SER A 143 -5.07 11.76 11.95
C SER A 143 -5.70 10.65 12.82
N VAL A 144 -6.59 9.84 12.23
CA VAL A 144 -7.20 8.68 12.90
C VAL A 144 -6.14 7.62 13.21
N CYS A 145 -5.34 7.24 12.23
CA CYS A 145 -4.27 6.26 12.42
C CYS A 145 -3.27 6.68 13.51
N GLN A 146 -2.86 7.95 13.52
CA GLN A 146 -1.91 8.48 14.50
C GLN A 146 -2.50 8.53 15.91
N LYS A 147 -3.77 8.90 16.07
CA LYS A 147 -4.46 8.86 17.38
C LYS A 147 -4.53 7.44 17.95
N ASN A 148 -4.52 6.44 17.08
CA ASN A 148 -4.57 5.03 17.45
C ASN A 148 -3.19 4.33 17.40
N GLY A 149 -2.11 5.09 17.48
CA GLY A 149 -0.76 4.59 17.73
C GLY A 149 0.07 4.24 16.48
N LEU A 150 -0.44 4.40 15.25
CA LEU A 150 0.39 4.26 14.04
C LEU A 150 1.24 5.50 13.82
N VAL A 151 2.56 5.33 13.84
CA VAL A 151 3.51 6.39 13.47
C VAL A 151 3.72 6.36 11.97
N LEU A 152 3.05 7.26 11.23
CA LEU A 152 3.03 7.26 9.77
C LEU A 152 4.13 8.11 9.14
N ASP A 153 4.68 7.62 8.02
CA ASP A 153 5.54 8.43 7.15
C ASP A 153 4.72 9.52 6.43
N GLN A 154 4.93 10.76 6.83
CA GLN A 154 4.24 11.93 6.26
C GLN A 154 4.53 12.15 4.78
N ALA A 155 5.60 11.57 4.24
CA ALA A 155 5.93 11.63 2.82
C ALA A 155 5.01 10.75 1.95
N CYS A 156 4.21 9.85 2.56
CA CYS A 156 3.31 8.94 1.83
C CYS A 156 1.96 9.54 1.43
N ARG A 157 1.76 10.85 1.56
CA ARG A 157 0.47 11.54 1.32
C ARG A 157 0.15 11.85 -0.15
N ASN A 158 1.03 11.53 -1.08
CA ASN A 158 0.80 11.83 -2.49
C ASN A 158 0.14 10.65 -3.23
N PRO A 159 -0.73 10.90 -4.22
CA PRO A 159 -1.46 9.85 -4.91
C PRO A 159 -0.59 9.01 -5.86
N SER A 160 0.58 9.52 -6.28
CA SER A 160 1.55 8.78 -7.10
C SER A 160 2.58 8.01 -6.25
N ARG A 161 2.32 7.81 -4.95
CA ARG A 161 3.24 7.12 -4.06
C ARG A 161 3.48 5.67 -4.48
N LEU A 162 4.67 5.18 -4.19
CA LEU A 162 5.08 3.80 -4.41
C LEU A 162 4.84 2.95 -3.15
N SER A 163 4.18 1.82 -3.33
CA SER A 163 4.16 0.70 -2.40
C SER A 163 5.18 -0.35 -2.82
N ARG A 164 5.41 -1.36 -2.00
CA ARG A 164 6.23 -2.52 -2.37
C ARG A 164 5.48 -3.45 -3.31
N MET A 165 6.20 -4.02 -4.27
CA MET A 165 5.63 -4.92 -5.27
C MET A 165 5.66 -6.37 -4.77
N PRO A 166 4.50 -7.02 -4.54
CA PRO A 166 4.46 -8.43 -4.16
C PRO A 166 5.15 -9.31 -5.20
N GLY A 167 5.89 -10.32 -4.71
CA GLY A 167 6.65 -11.24 -5.55
C GLY A 167 8.14 -10.90 -5.67
N ALA A 168 8.54 -9.63 -5.48
CA ALA A 168 9.95 -9.25 -5.49
C ALA A 168 10.69 -9.71 -4.21
N LEU A 169 11.96 -10.05 -4.36
CA LEU A 169 12.87 -10.29 -3.23
C LEU A 169 13.42 -8.97 -2.71
N ARG A 170 13.62 -8.87 -1.38
CA ARG A 170 14.28 -7.75 -0.71
C ARG A 170 15.14 -8.27 0.44
N ASP A 171 16.45 -8.20 0.33
CA ASP A 171 17.41 -8.74 1.32
C ASP A 171 17.12 -10.21 1.72
N GLY A 172 16.82 -11.05 0.75
CA GLY A 172 16.51 -12.47 0.97
C GLY A 172 15.08 -12.75 1.45
N GLN A 173 14.29 -11.72 1.75
CA GLN A 173 12.88 -11.86 2.09
C GLN A 173 11.99 -11.51 0.89
N LYS A 174 10.89 -12.23 0.73
CA LYS A 174 9.92 -11.93 -0.32
C LYS A 174 8.95 -10.84 0.13
N GLN A 175 8.64 -9.91 -0.75
CA GLN A 175 7.53 -8.97 -0.56
C GLN A 175 6.24 -9.72 -0.86
N TYR A 176 5.29 -9.75 0.08
CA TYR A 176 4.07 -10.54 -0.03
C TYR A 176 2.82 -9.68 -0.05
N LEU A 177 1.84 -10.09 -0.86
CA LEU A 177 0.45 -9.73 -0.67
C LEU A 177 -0.09 -10.62 0.46
N LEU A 178 -0.42 -10.02 1.61
CA LEU A 178 -0.94 -10.75 2.76
C LEU A 178 -2.45 -10.98 2.63
N GLU A 179 -3.18 -9.89 2.43
CA GLU A 179 -4.64 -9.91 2.39
C GLU A 179 -5.17 -8.90 1.38
N THR A 180 -6.43 -9.08 0.97
CA THR A 180 -7.18 -8.12 0.16
C THR A 180 -8.58 -7.91 0.75
N ASN A 181 -9.13 -6.69 0.57
CA ASN A 181 -10.48 -6.35 1.01
C ASN A 181 -10.71 -6.56 2.52
N ILE A 182 -9.84 -5.95 3.33
CA ILE A 182 -9.92 -5.95 4.79
C ILE A 182 -10.78 -4.77 5.25
N GLY A 183 -11.46 -4.94 6.40
CA GLY A 183 -12.20 -3.88 7.05
C GLY A 183 -13.46 -3.45 6.27
N LYS A 184 -13.78 -2.17 6.32
CA LYS A 184 -14.95 -1.62 5.63
C LYS A 184 -14.80 -1.66 4.11
N THR A 185 -15.91 -1.65 3.38
CA THR A 185 -15.89 -1.82 1.92
C THR A 185 -15.40 -0.58 1.17
N GLY A 186 -15.57 0.61 1.75
CA GLY A 186 -15.16 1.88 1.15
C GLY A 186 -15.06 3.02 2.16
N TRP A 187 -14.69 4.19 1.63
CA TRP A 187 -14.42 5.38 2.46
C TRP A 187 -15.60 5.85 3.28
N GLU A 188 -16.80 5.98 2.68
CA GLU A 188 -17.96 6.55 3.37
C GLU A 188 -18.41 5.64 4.51
N GLU A 189 -18.49 4.33 4.28
CA GLU A 189 -18.83 3.36 5.32
C GLU A 189 -17.82 3.39 6.47
N TRP A 190 -16.54 3.49 6.14
CA TRP A 190 -15.49 3.58 7.14
C TRP A 190 -15.55 4.86 7.96
N LYS A 191 -15.78 5.99 7.28
CA LYS A 191 -15.87 7.30 7.94
C LYS A 191 -17.05 7.34 8.92
N ASP A 192 -18.22 6.89 8.50
CA ASP A 192 -19.40 6.84 9.36
C ASP A 192 -19.16 5.92 10.57
N TRP A 193 -18.52 4.77 10.35
CA TRP A 193 -18.20 3.83 11.40
C TRP A 193 -17.19 4.39 12.39
N ILE A 194 -16.09 4.99 11.94
CA ILE A 194 -15.04 5.51 12.83
C ILE A 194 -15.51 6.73 13.62
N GLU A 195 -16.37 7.59 13.04
CA GLU A 195 -16.97 8.72 13.73
C GLU A 195 -17.93 8.26 14.84
N ALA A 196 -18.68 7.18 14.60
CA ALA A 196 -19.55 6.58 15.61
C ALA A 196 -18.77 5.81 16.70
N ALA A 197 -17.63 5.21 16.35
CA ALA A 197 -16.83 4.40 17.26
C ALA A 197 -15.82 5.20 18.09
N THR A 198 -15.68 6.51 17.87
CA THR A 198 -14.63 7.35 18.49
C THR A 198 -14.67 7.33 20.03
N ASP A 199 -15.82 7.06 20.64
CA ASP A 199 -15.98 6.97 22.08
C ASP A 199 -15.78 5.52 22.65
N ASP A 200 -15.79 4.50 21.76
CA ASP A 200 -15.78 3.08 22.13
C ASP A 200 -14.55 2.29 21.67
N LEU A 201 -13.60 2.92 20.95
CA LEU A 201 -12.38 2.23 20.50
C LEU A 201 -11.54 1.84 21.73
N PRO A 202 -11.20 0.56 21.89
CA PRO A 202 -10.38 0.10 23.01
C PRO A 202 -9.03 0.80 22.99
N ASP A 203 -8.55 1.17 24.17
CA ASP A 203 -7.23 1.77 24.36
C ASP A 203 -6.15 0.83 23.80
N THR A 204 -5.26 1.36 22.97
CA THR A 204 -4.20 0.59 22.30
C THR A 204 -3.22 -0.08 23.28
N GLU A 205 -3.22 0.33 24.56
CA GLU A 205 -2.45 -0.33 25.61
C GLU A 205 -3.01 -1.70 26.02
N ASN A 206 -4.28 -2.01 25.69
CA ASN A 206 -4.97 -3.26 26.04
C ASN A 206 -5.05 -4.29 24.91
N LEU A 207 -4.26 -4.13 23.85
CA LEU A 207 -4.27 -5.00 22.67
C LEU A 207 -3.75 -6.42 22.88
N ALA A 208 -3.22 -6.75 24.06
CA ALA A 208 -2.66 -8.09 24.35
C ALA A 208 -3.66 -9.24 24.05
N SER A 209 -4.96 -9.03 24.26
CA SER A 209 -5.98 -10.05 24.00
C SER A 209 -6.41 -10.16 22.52
N VAL A 210 -6.11 -9.15 21.70
CA VAL A 210 -6.42 -9.16 20.25
C VAL A 210 -5.35 -9.95 19.49
N TRP A 211 -4.12 -9.98 20.03
CA TRP A 211 -2.97 -10.63 19.40
C TRP A 211 -3.12 -12.15 19.27
N ASP A 212 -3.76 -12.78 20.26
CA ASP A 212 -3.93 -14.24 20.32
C ASP A 212 -4.87 -14.78 19.22
N ASN A 213 -5.63 -13.91 18.56
CA ASN A 213 -6.63 -14.27 17.57
C ASN A 213 -6.27 -13.84 16.12
N LEU A 214 -5.11 -13.20 15.91
CA LEU A 214 -4.67 -12.84 14.56
C LEU A 214 -4.05 -14.06 13.85
N PRO A 215 -4.30 -14.25 12.54
CA PRO A 215 -3.61 -15.28 11.78
C PRO A 215 -2.10 -15.01 11.79
N PRO A 216 -1.26 -16.05 11.89
CA PRO A 216 0.18 -15.89 11.83
C PRO A 216 0.58 -15.27 10.50
N LEU A 217 1.47 -14.28 10.54
CA LEU A 217 2.11 -13.74 9.35
C LEU A 217 2.90 -14.87 8.68
N ALA A 218 2.46 -15.31 7.49
CA ALA A 218 3.05 -16.43 6.76
C ALA A 218 4.43 -16.09 6.18
#